data_bb04aa191023b940709ab399dd21ff81
#
_entry.id   bb04aa191023b940709ab399dd21ff81
#
_cell.length_a   1.000
_cell.length_b   1.000
_cell.length_c   1.000
_cell.angle_alpha   90.00
_cell.angle_beta   90.00
_cell.angle_gamma   90.00
#
_symmetry.space_group_name_H-M   'P 1'
#
loop_
_entity.id
_entity.type
_entity.pdbx_description
1 polymer ?
#
loop_
_entity_poly.entity_id
_entity_poly.type
_entity_poly.pdbx_seq_one_letter_code
_entity_poly.pdbx_strand_id
1 'polypeptide(L)'
;MIFGLACVAALSLFAACQQSAARADAAPRTPAHAPTPAPAPAEPETSRPDSDADGIPDRAELRSYGDRESFRLWFTAIAEAQFYRESKEWNEGQRDCAGLVRFAWRESLRAHDRAWLLRMGEGYDPVAPDVRAYTLERGLLGERLFRTRAGSFEETDLSDQTFSEFADARTLREFNSRFVGRDPRRAEAGDLLFFRQPFVQKYPYHVMVFLGRARSDDEGAADWVVYHTGAAPEDGGEVRKVRLSVLARHPDPRWRPAEGNKNFLGFYRLKILE
;
A
#
# COMPACT_ATOMS: atom_id res chain seq x y z
N MET A 1 -4.31 50.92 36.96
CA MET A 1 -3.03 51.62 36.87
C MET A 1 -2.47 51.24 35.49
N ILE A 2 -2.74 52.06 34.49
CA ILE A 2 -2.08 53.28 34.04
C ILE A 2 -0.90 52.95 33.10
N PHE A 3 -1.15 53.22 31.81
CA PHE A 3 -0.35 53.81 30.72
C PHE A 3 0.95 53.09 30.27
N GLY A 4 1.33 53.03 29.05
CA GLY A 4 1.33 54.09 28.04
C GLY A 4 1.64 53.61 26.62
N LEU A 5 1.06 54.36 25.80
CA LEU A 5 1.13 54.51 24.34
C LEU A 5 2.46 55.16 23.91
N ALA A 6 3.06 54.76 22.81
CA ALA A 6 3.93 55.65 22.04
C ALA A 6 3.91 55.29 20.54
N CYS A 7 3.31 56.20 19.76
CA CYS A 7 3.47 56.40 18.31
C CYS A 7 4.75 57.16 17.98
N VAL A 8 5.42 56.88 16.87
CA VAL A 8 6.17 57.87 16.03
C VAL A 8 6.29 57.22 14.62
N ALA A 9 5.59 57.61 13.62
CA ALA A 9 5.68 58.70 12.67
C ALA A 9 6.81 58.59 11.62
N ALA A 10 6.37 58.51 10.43
CA ALA A 10 6.87 58.64 9.07
C ALA A 10 8.08 59.59 8.83
N LEU A 11 8.84 59.25 7.79
CA LEU A 11 9.42 60.28 6.89
C LEU A 11 9.66 59.69 5.49
N SER A 12 8.98 60.30 4.55
CA SER A 12 9.14 60.18 3.10
C SER A 12 10.34 60.99 2.63
N LEU A 13 11.10 60.52 1.69
CA LEU A 13 12.02 61.36 0.90
C LEU A 13 11.93 60.98 -0.58
N PHE A 14 11.35 61.89 -1.33
CA PHE A 14 11.42 62.01 -2.80
C PHE A 14 12.81 62.51 -3.19
N ALA A 15 13.40 61.96 -4.22
CA ALA A 15 14.42 62.64 -4.99
C ALA A 15 14.23 62.37 -6.49
N ALA A 16 14.18 63.44 -7.22
CA ALA A 16 13.80 63.59 -8.60
C ALA A 16 14.94 63.32 -9.60
N CYS A 17 14.52 62.98 -10.79
CA CYS A 17 15.09 63.15 -12.13
C CYS A 17 16.48 63.72 -12.33
N GLN A 18 17.24 63.05 -13.19
CA GLN A 18 17.97 63.75 -14.27
C GLN A 18 18.06 62.83 -15.50
N GLN A 19 17.46 63.29 -16.60
CA GLN A 19 17.65 62.80 -17.95
C GLN A 19 19.00 63.31 -18.48
N SER A 20 19.81 62.41 -19.01
CA SER A 20 20.96 62.77 -19.84
C SER A 20 20.85 62.04 -21.15
N ALA A 21 20.64 62.78 -22.20
CA ALA A 21 20.66 62.33 -23.57
C ALA A 21 22.13 62.07 -24.04
N ALA A 22 22.44 60.90 -24.48
CA ALA A 22 23.68 60.63 -25.19
C ALA A 22 23.37 59.98 -26.55
N ARG A 23 24.04 60.53 -27.55
CA ARG A 23 23.96 60.27 -28.99
C ARG A 23 24.16 58.81 -29.38
N ALA A 24 23.37 58.42 -30.37
CA ALA A 24 23.52 57.15 -31.09
C ALA A 24 24.74 57.14 -32.00
N ASP A 25 25.64 56.21 -31.76
CA ASP A 25 26.61 55.76 -32.75
C ASP A 25 26.11 54.47 -33.36
N ALA A 26 26.02 54.47 -34.71
CA ALA A 26 25.55 53.32 -35.48
C ALA A 26 26.65 52.25 -35.56
N ALA A 27 26.40 51.11 -34.92
CA ALA A 27 27.20 49.91 -35.10
C ALA A 27 26.72 49.04 -36.31
N PRO A 28 27.58 48.30 -36.99
CA PRO A 28 27.24 47.56 -38.20
C PRO A 28 26.27 46.41 -37.94
N ARG A 29 25.25 46.30 -38.80
CA ARG A 29 24.25 45.23 -38.75
C ARG A 29 24.88 43.87 -39.09
N THR A 30 24.94 42.99 -38.09
CA THR A 30 25.20 41.55 -38.27
C THR A 30 23.99 40.91 -38.99
N PRO A 31 24.20 40.01 -39.95
CA PRO A 31 23.09 39.35 -40.62
C PRO A 31 22.28 38.52 -39.65
N ALA A 32 20.97 38.68 -39.67
CA ALA A 32 20.04 37.94 -38.86
C ALA A 32 20.11 36.44 -39.21
N HIS A 33 20.49 35.61 -38.24
CA HIS A 33 20.30 34.17 -38.34
C HIS A 33 18.81 33.89 -38.44
N ALA A 34 18.41 33.10 -39.41
CA ALA A 34 17.07 32.55 -39.50
C ALA A 34 16.73 31.77 -38.22
N PRO A 35 15.54 31.92 -37.65
CA PRO A 35 15.17 31.15 -36.46
C PRO A 35 15.22 29.66 -36.81
N THR A 36 16.00 28.90 -36.03
CA THR A 36 15.95 27.42 -36.00
C THR A 36 14.53 27.03 -35.70
N PRO A 37 13.87 26.16 -36.49
CA PRO A 37 12.54 25.68 -36.18
C PRO A 37 12.52 25.08 -34.76
N ALA A 38 11.59 25.50 -33.94
CA ALA A 38 11.38 24.94 -32.62
C ALA A 38 11.18 23.42 -32.79
N PRO A 39 11.76 22.58 -31.90
CA PRO A 39 11.48 21.16 -31.93
C PRO A 39 9.96 20.95 -31.81
N ALA A 40 9.41 20.09 -32.66
CA ALA A 40 8.02 19.69 -32.64
C ALA A 40 7.70 19.25 -31.20
N PRO A 41 6.49 19.60 -30.66
CA PRO A 41 6.07 19.07 -29.35
C PRO A 41 6.25 17.56 -29.38
N ALA A 42 7.00 17.02 -28.42
CA ALA A 42 7.05 15.58 -28.21
C ALA A 42 5.62 15.10 -28.07
N GLU A 43 5.20 14.16 -28.91
CA GLU A 43 3.92 13.51 -28.73
C GLU A 43 3.85 13.01 -27.29
N PRO A 44 2.70 13.18 -26.59
CA PRO A 44 2.58 12.66 -25.24
C PRO A 44 2.93 11.18 -25.32
N GLU A 45 4.00 10.78 -24.63
CA GLU A 45 4.27 9.36 -24.39
C GLU A 45 2.97 8.80 -23.85
N THR A 46 2.30 7.96 -24.63
CA THR A 46 1.15 7.19 -24.19
C THR A 46 1.68 6.32 -23.06
N SER A 47 1.57 6.81 -21.83
CA SER A 47 1.98 6.07 -20.65
C SER A 47 1.22 4.75 -20.69
N ARG A 48 1.95 3.64 -20.76
CA ARG A 48 1.34 2.32 -20.73
C ARG A 48 0.53 2.25 -19.45
N PRO A 49 -0.72 1.74 -19.48
CA PRO A 49 -1.57 1.69 -18.29
C PRO A 49 -1.03 0.75 -17.19
N ASP A 50 -0.03 -0.07 -17.51
CA ASP A 50 0.71 -1.01 -16.66
C ASP A 50 2.18 -0.94 -17.13
N SER A 51 2.96 -0.07 -16.49
CA SER A 51 4.31 0.29 -16.97
C SER A 51 5.35 -0.78 -16.68
N ASP A 52 5.17 -1.59 -15.67
CA ASP A 52 6.06 -2.68 -15.26
C ASP A 52 5.56 -4.06 -15.68
N ALA A 53 4.39 -4.11 -16.32
CA ALA A 53 3.76 -5.32 -16.86
C ALA A 53 3.47 -6.39 -15.79
N ASP A 54 3.19 -5.96 -14.55
CA ASP A 54 2.92 -6.85 -13.44
C ASP A 54 1.43 -7.29 -13.37
N GLY A 55 0.59 -6.65 -14.19
CA GLY A 55 -0.84 -6.92 -14.33
C GLY A 55 -1.73 -6.05 -13.45
N ILE A 56 -1.17 -5.20 -12.60
CA ILE A 56 -1.90 -4.18 -11.86
C ILE A 56 -1.77 -2.86 -12.62
N PRO A 57 -2.84 -2.14 -12.91
CA PRO A 57 -2.70 -0.86 -13.60
C PRO A 57 -2.02 0.17 -12.70
N ASP A 58 -1.09 0.94 -13.25
CA ASP A 58 -0.34 2.02 -12.58
C ASP A 58 -1.23 2.93 -11.70
N ARG A 59 -2.48 3.14 -12.11
CA ARG A 59 -3.45 3.98 -11.40
C ARG A 59 -4.08 3.29 -10.19
N ALA A 60 -3.84 2.00 -10.01
CA ALA A 60 -4.26 1.22 -8.84
C ALA A 60 -3.09 0.91 -7.89
N GLU A 61 -1.91 1.46 -8.16
CA GLU A 61 -0.72 1.32 -7.33
C GLU A 61 -0.46 2.53 -6.44
N LEU A 62 0.16 2.30 -5.30
CA LEU A 62 0.53 3.33 -4.33
C LEU A 62 1.96 3.80 -4.59
N ARG A 63 2.14 4.72 -5.54
CA ARG A 63 3.46 5.19 -5.97
C ARG A 63 4.16 6.11 -4.99
N SER A 64 3.42 6.84 -4.15
CA SER A 64 4.03 7.71 -3.15
C SER A 64 4.50 6.91 -1.93
N TYR A 65 5.65 7.28 -1.38
CA TYR A 65 6.14 6.69 -0.14
C TYR A 65 5.11 6.84 0.99
N GLY A 66 4.49 8.01 1.12
CA GLY A 66 3.50 8.27 2.16
C GLY A 66 2.28 7.36 2.07
N ASP A 67 1.76 7.12 0.86
CA ASP A 67 0.61 6.23 0.68
C ASP A 67 0.98 4.76 0.94
N ARG A 68 2.17 4.32 0.53
CA ARG A 68 2.65 2.96 0.84
C ARG A 68 2.79 2.74 2.34
N GLU A 69 3.38 3.71 3.06
CA GLU A 69 3.49 3.63 4.52
C GLU A 69 2.12 3.66 5.20
N SER A 70 1.22 4.57 4.79
CA SER A 70 -0.15 4.62 5.31
C SER A 70 -0.88 3.30 5.12
N PHE A 71 -0.81 2.73 3.91
CA PHE A 71 -1.41 1.43 3.62
C PHE A 71 -0.84 0.33 4.53
N ARG A 72 0.50 0.23 4.66
CA ARG A 72 1.15 -0.80 5.49
C ARG A 72 0.72 -0.70 6.95
N LEU A 73 0.68 0.52 7.47
CA LEU A 73 0.28 0.78 8.84
C LEU A 73 -1.17 0.39 9.08
N TRP A 74 -2.10 0.77 8.20
CA TRP A 74 -3.50 0.38 8.30
C TRP A 74 -3.69 -1.12 8.08
N PHE A 75 -3.09 -1.68 7.04
CA PHE A 75 -3.19 -3.10 6.71
C PHE A 75 -2.76 -4.00 7.86
N THR A 76 -1.61 -3.71 8.47
CA THR A 76 -1.12 -4.48 9.61
C THR A 76 -1.95 -4.26 10.85
N ALA A 77 -2.40 -3.01 11.13
CA ALA A 77 -3.24 -2.72 12.29
C ALA A 77 -4.60 -3.41 12.21
N ILE A 78 -5.25 -3.37 11.03
CA ILE A 78 -6.55 -3.99 10.82
C ILE A 78 -6.44 -5.51 10.91
N ALA A 79 -5.40 -6.11 10.30
CA ALA A 79 -5.16 -7.54 10.40
C ALA A 79 -4.89 -7.98 11.85
N GLU A 80 -4.06 -7.23 12.58
CA GLU A 80 -3.73 -7.51 13.98
C GLU A 80 -4.92 -7.36 14.90
N ALA A 81 -5.78 -6.35 14.68
CA ALA A 81 -6.96 -6.11 15.48
C ALA A 81 -7.93 -7.31 15.50
N GLN A 82 -7.95 -8.10 14.40
CA GLN A 82 -8.79 -9.30 14.32
C GLN A 82 -8.39 -10.37 15.34
N PHE A 83 -7.15 -10.40 15.80
CA PHE A 83 -6.69 -11.29 16.87
C PHE A 83 -7.31 -10.92 18.23
N TYR A 84 -7.45 -9.63 18.51
CA TYR A 84 -8.03 -9.19 19.77
C TYR A 84 -9.56 -9.26 19.76
N ARG A 85 -10.15 -8.91 18.62
CA ARG A 85 -11.59 -8.97 18.38
C ARG A 85 -11.89 -8.98 16.89
N GLU A 86 -12.53 -10.05 16.45
CA GLU A 86 -13.00 -10.11 15.07
C GLU A 86 -14.09 -9.05 14.80
N SER A 87 -13.89 -8.27 13.74
CA SER A 87 -14.86 -7.26 13.32
C SER A 87 -16.13 -7.91 12.79
N LYS A 88 -17.28 -7.31 13.11
CA LYS A 88 -18.58 -7.69 12.53
C LYS A 88 -18.67 -7.34 11.04
N GLU A 89 -17.84 -6.40 10.57
CA GLU A 89 -17.72 -6.04 9.16
C GLU A 89 -16.99 -7.11 8.33
N TRP A 90 -16.25 -8.00 8.99
CA TRP A 90 -15.62 -9.13 8.30
C TRP A 90 -16.64 -10.23 8.08
N ASN A 91 -17.00 -10.46 6.80
CA ASN A 91 -17.99 -11.47 6.41
C ASN A 91 -17.64 -12.85 6.97
N GLU A 92 -18.54 -13.43 7.76
CA GLU A 92 -18.35 -14.73 8.43
C GLU A 92 -18.02 -15.86 7.44
N GLY A 93 -18.69 -15.88 6.28
CA GLY A 93 -18.44 -16.88 5.22
C GLY A 93 -17.08 -16.73 4.51
N GLN A 94 -16.33 -15.69 4.85
CA GLN A 94 -15.01 -15.41 4.30
C GLN A 94 -13.90 -15.36 5.37
N ARG A 95 -14.18 -15.85 6.57
CA ARG A 95 -13.20 -15.93 7.66
C ARG A 95 -12.29 -17.12 7.43
N ASP A 96 -11.24 -16.88 6.66
CA ASP A 96 -10.14 -17.80 6.40
C ASP A 96 -8.82 -17.04 6.28
N CYS A 97 -7.72 -17.73 6.04
CA CYS A 97 -6.39 -17.10 5.97
C CYS A 97 -6.30 -16.05 4.84
N ALA A 98 -6.89 -16.29 3.70
CA ALA A 98 -6.93 -15.34 2.59
C ALA A 98 -7.96 -14.23 2.84
N GLY A 99 -9.05 -14.56 3.53
CA GLY A 99 -10.09 -13.62 3.94
C GLY A 99 -9.57 -12.54 4.88
N LEU A 100 -8.67 -12.90 5.81
CA LEU A 100 -7.98 -11.93 6.66
C LEU A 100 -7.21 -10.90 5.82
N VAL A 101 -6.46 -11.37 4.82
CA VAL A 101 -5.71 -10.49 3.90
C VAL A 101 -6.66 -9.62 3.07
N ARG A 102 -7.72 -10.20 2.50
CA ARG A 102 -8.71 -9.46 1.70
C ARG A 102 -9.42 -8.39 2.51
N PHE A 103 -9.83 -8.74 3.72
CA PHE A 103 -10.49 -7.82 4.64
C PHE A 103 -9.58 -6.65 5.01
N ALA A 104 -8.37 -6.96 5.51
CA ALA A 104 -7.42 -5.93 5.91
C ALA A 104 -7.00 -5.03 4.74
N TRP A 105 -6.78 -5.59 3.54
CA TRP A 105 -6.45 -4.81 2.34
C TRP A 105 -7.57 -3.84 1.96
N ARG A 106 -8.79 -4.36 1.89
CA ARG A 106 -9.97 -3.55 1.53
C ARG A 106 -10.19 -2.42 2.52
N GLU A 107 -10.17 -2.72 3.80
CA GLU A 107 -10.40 -1.71 4.83
C GLU A 107 -9.26 -0.67 4.89
N SER A 108 -8.01 -1.03 4.57
CA SER A 108 -6.87 -0.08 4.50
C SER A 108 -7.00 0.99 3.41
N LEU A 109 -7.84 0.77 2.42
CA LEU A 109 -8.09 1.70 1.30
C LEU A 109 -9.35 2.55 1.51
N ARG A 110 -10.03 2.42 2.64
CA ARG A 110 -11.19 3.26 3.00
C ARG A 110 -10.75 4.55 3.70
N ALA A 111 -11.64 5.51 3.74
CA ALA A 111 -11.48 6.66 4.62
C ALA A 111 -11.74 6.23 6.07
N HIS A 112 -10.76 6.42 6.96
CA HIS A 112 -10.84 6.05 8.38
C HIS A 112 -11.47 7.19 9.20
N ASP A 113 -12.64 7.63 8.76
CA ASP A 113 -13.42 8.67 9.42
C ASP A 113 -14.22 8.12 10.64
N ARG A 114 -14.96 9.03 11.29
CA ARG A 114 -15.79 8.66 12.43
C ARG A 114 -16.82 7.57 12.10
N ALA A 115 -17.38 7.56 10.89
CA ALA A 115 -18.36 6.57 10.48
C ALA A 115 -17.71 5.19 10.34
N TRP A 116 -16.50 5.13 9.79
CA TRP A 116 -15.70 3.91 9.70
C TRP A 116 -15.35 3.38 11.10
N LEU A 117 -14.85 4.25 12.01
CA LEU A 117 -14.51 3.87 13.38
C LEU A 117 -15.72 3.30 14.15
N LEU A 118 -16.90 3.91 13.98
CA LEU A 118 -18.12 3.42 14.61
C LEU A 118 -18.54 2.03 14.07
N ARG A 119 -18.35 1.78 12.78
CA ARG A 119 -18.64 0.48 12.14
C ARG A 119 -17.66 -0.59 12.59
N MET A 120 -16.38 -0.30 12.55
CA MET A 120 -15.31 -1.24 12.91
C MET A 120 -15.33 -1.57 14.42
N GLY A 121 -15.81 -0.65 15.23
CA GLY A 121 -15.90 -0.79 16.68
C GLY A 121 -14.63 -0.36 17.41
N GLU A 122 -14.55 -0.65 18.71
CA GLU A 122 -13.40 -0.30 19.55
C GLU A 122 -12.12 -1.05 19.15
N GLY A 123 -10.97 -0.46 19.40
CA GLY A 123 -9.65 -1.06 19.15
C GLY A 123 -8.99 -0.55 17.86
N TYR A 124 -9.60 0.41 17.17
CA TYR A 124 -9.04 1.07 16.01
C TYR A 124 -8.73 2.54 16.32
N ASP A 125 -7.55 2.79 16.84
CA ASP A 125 -7.02 4.15 16.95
C ASP A 125 -6.39 4.56 15.62
N PRO A 126 -6.43 5.85 15.23
CA PRO A 126 -5.77 6.32 14.03
C PRO A 126 -4.27 6.02 14.08
N VAL A 127 -3.79 5.16 13.19
CA VAL A 127 -2.38 4.71 13.14
C VAL A 127 -1.56 5.44 12.10
N ALA A 128 -2.23 6.03 11.09
CA ALA A 128 -1.64 6.76 9.99
C ALA A 128 -2.67 7.69 9.32
N PRO A 129 -2.25 8.64 8.47
CA PRO A 129 -3.15 9.28 7.51
C PRO A 129 -3.77 8.25 6.56
N ASP A 130 -4.90 8.60 5.96
CA ASP A 130 -5.49 7.78 4.90
C ASP A 130 -4.61 7.75 3.63
N VAL A 131 -4.71 6.66 2.88
CA VAL A 131 -4.18 6.58 1.52
C VAL A 131 -4.90 7.60 0.63
N ARG A 132 -4.15 8.38 -0.14
CA ARG A 132 -4.68 9.49 -0.94
C ARG A 132 -4.79 9.18 -2.42
N ALA A 133 -3.81 8.49 -2.97
CA ALA A 133 -3.72 8.24 -4.41
C ALA A 133 -4.81 7.26 -4.89
N TYR A 134 -5.20 6.32 -4.05
CA TYR A 134 -6.18 5.30 -4.37
C TYR A 134 -7.09 5.00 -3.17
N THR A 135 -8.40 5.07 -3.37
CA THR A 135 -9.39 4.63 -2.38
C THR A 135 -10.41 3.71 -3.05
N LEU A 136 -11.07 2.86 -2.27
CA LEU A 136 -12.09 1.96 -2.80
C LEU A 136 -13.20 2.68 -3.54
N GLU A 137 -13.65 3.82 -3.00
CA GLU A 137 -14.79 4.58 -3.54
C GLU A 137 -14.46 5.28 -4.85
N ARG A 138 -13.20 5.59 -5.09
CA ARG A 138 -12.74 6.39 -6.25
C ARG A 138 -11.67 5.69 -7.09
N GLY A 139 -11.20 4.52 -6.63
CA GLY A 139 -10.19 3.74 -7.33
C GLY A 139 -10.75 3.06 -8.58
N LEU A 140 -9.88 2.83 -9.55
CA LEU A 140 -10.22 2.21 -10.84
C LEU A 140 -10.88 0.83 -10.69
N LEU A 141 -10.43 0.04 -9.70
CA LEU A 141 -10.89 -1.33 -9.48
C LEU A 141 -12.09 -1.40 -8.53
N GLY A 142 -12.37 -0.34 -7.75
CA GLY A 142 -13.40 -0.36 -6.71
C GLY A 142 -13.19 -1.51 -5.72
N GLU A 143 -14.24 -2.27 -5.44
CA GLU A 143 -14.17 -3.45 -4.55
C GLU A 143 -13.50 -4.68 -5.22
N ARG A 144 -13.33 -4.70 -6.55
CA ARG A 144 -12.72 -5.80 -7.30
C ARG A 144 -11.20 -5.69 -7.34
N LEU A 145 -10.56 -5.65 -6.18
CA LEU A 145 -9.14 -5.36 -6.02
C LEU A 145 -8.19 -6.46 -6.53
N PHE A 146 -8.68 -7.71 -6.63
CA PHE A 146 -7.80 -8.86 -6.77
C PHE A 146 -7.78 -9.39 -8.19
N ARG A 147 -6.60 -9.37 -8.81
CA ARG A 147 -6.38 -9.99 -10.10
C ARG A 147 -6.47 -11.51 -9.99
N THR A 148 -7.14 -12.17 -10.95
CA THR A 148 -7.44 -13.61 -10.91
C THR A 148 -6.66 -14.43 -11.94
N ARG A 149 -5.95 -13.79 -12.88
CA ARG A 149 -5.20 -14.47 -13.93
C ARG A 149 -3.90 -13.73 -14.29
N ALA A 150 -2.97 -14.43 -14.94
CA ALA A 150 -1.70 -13.88 -15.42
C ALA A 150 -1.90 -12.94 -16.64
N GLY A 151 -0.90 -12.13 -16.92
CA GLY A 151 -0.80 -11.21 -18.05
C GLY A 151 -0.58 -9.77 -17.61
N SER A 152 -0.14 -8.89 -18.50
CA SER A 152 -0.15 -7.45 -18.30
C SER A 152 -1.58 -6.93 -18.26
N PHE A 153 -1.80 -5.77 -17.66
CA PHE A 153 -3.11 -5.15 -17.61
C PHE A 153 -3.52 -4.65 -19.01
N GLU A 154 -4.78 -4.91 -19.35
CA GLU A 154 -5.47 -4.34 -20.50
C GLU A 154 -6.80 -3.72 -20.03
N GLU A 155 -7.26 -2.66 -20.71
CA GLU A 155 -8.53 -1.97 -20.33
C GLU A 155 -9.74 -2.93 -20.30
N THR A 156 -9.72 -3.99 -21.10
CA THR A 156 -10.74 -5.04 -21.12
C THR A 156 -10.81 -5.83 -19.81
N ASP A 157 -9.71 -5.88 -19.04
CA ASP A 157 -9.60 -6.57 -17.76
C ASP A 157 -10.57 -5.99 -16.71
N LEU A 158 -10.97 -4.73 -16.86
CA LEU A 158 -11.93 -4.07 -15.98
C LEU A 158 -13.35 -4.63 -16.11
N SER A 159 -13.68 -5.24 -17.25
CA SER A 159 -15.04 -5.71 -17.58
C SER A 159 -15.17 -7.23 -17.67
N ASP A 160 -14.09 -7.99 -17.84
CA ASP A 160 -14.09 -9.40 -18.17
C ASP A 160 -13.81 -10.36 -16.99
N GLN A 161 -14.01 -9.88 -15.77
CA GLN A 161 -13.80 -10.64 -14.53
C GLN A 161 -12.32 -10.96 -14.22
N THR A 162 -11.36 -10.32 -14.87
CA THR A 162 -9.93 -10.42 -14.50
C THR A 162 -9.68 -9.91 -13.08
N PHE A 163 -10.44 -8.90 -12.67
CA PHE A 163 -10.44 -8.41 -11.30
C PHE A 163 -11.70 -8.85 -10.54
N SER A 164 -11.53 -9.28 -9.30
CA SER A 164 -12.58 -9.84 -8.44
C SER A 164 -12.51 -9.26 -7.03
N GLU A 165 -13.62 -9.32 -6.32
CA GLU A 165 -13.68 -9.07 -4.87
C GLU A 165 -13.09 -10.22 -4.05
N PHE A 166 -12.91 -11.38 -4.68
CA PHE A 166 -12.43 -12.60 -4.05
C PHE A 166 -11.11 -13.07 -4.65
N ALA A 167 -10.18 -13.48 -3.76
CA ALA A 167 -8.96 -14.19 -4.10
C ALA A 167 -8.64 -15.19 -2.98
N ASP A 168 -8.39 -16.45 -3.32
CA ASP A 168 -7.84 -17.41 -2.39
C ASP A 168 -6.33 -17.18 -2.17
N ALA A 169 -5.71 -17.93 -1.26
CA ALA A 169 -4.29 -17.77 -0.94
C ALA A 169 -3.38 -18.04 -2.14
N ARG A 170 -3.77 -18.91 -3.07
CA ARG A 170 -3.03 -19.14 -4.31
C ARG A 170 -3.08 -17.93 -5.23
N THR A 171 -4.28 -17.40 -5.48
CA THR A 171 -4.53 -16.22 -6.31
C THR A 171 -3.83 -14.99 -5.76
N LEU A 172 -3.86 -14.77 -4.43
CA LEU A 172 -3.12 -13.70 -3.77
C LEU A 172 -1.62 -13.82 -4.06
N ARG A 173 -1.05 -15.02 -3.95
CA ARG A 173 0.36 -15.26 -4.20
C ARG A 173 0.74 -15.07 -5.67
N GLU A 174 -0.04 -15.65 -6.58
CA GLU A 174 0.34 -15.77 -7.99
C GLU A 174 0.14 -14.47 -8.77
N PHE A 175 -0.91 -13.71 -8.45
CA PHE A 175 -1.32 -12.57 -9.27
C PHE A 175 -1.31 -11.22 -8.54
N ASN A 176 -1.32 -11.22 -7.20
CA ASN A 176 -1.47 -10.00 -6.40
C ASN A 176 -0.27 -9.69 -5.50
N SER A 177 0.76 -10.51 -5.57
CA SER A 177 1.99 -10.28 -4.81
C SER A 177 3.22 -10.76 -5.58
N ARG A 178 4.38 -10.20 -5.25
CA ARG A 178 5.67 -10.62 -5.78
C ARG A 178 6.57 -11.20 -4.70
N PHE A 179 7.44 -12.09 -5.09
CA PHE A 179 8.39 -12.75 -4.19
C PHE A 179 9.48 -11.76 -3.71
N VAL A 180 9.67 -11.67 -2.40
CA VAL A 180 10.70 -10.85 -1.74
C VAL A 180 11.93 -11.69 -1.38
N GLY A 181 11.70 -12.89 -0.86
CA GLY A 181 12.76 -13.79 -0.41
C GLY A 181 12.26 -14.78 0.64
N ARG A 182 13.19 -15.59 1.17
CA ARG A 182 12.91 -16.48 2.30
C ARG A 182 13.56 -16.02 3.60
N ASP A 183 14.44 -15.03 3.51
CA ASP A 183 15.08 -14.42 4.66
C ASP A 183 14.16 -13.34 5.28
N PRO A 184 13.75 -13.49 6.54
CA PRO A 184 12.87 -12.52 7.21
C PRO A 184 13.48 -11.12 7.32
N ARG A 185 14.80 -10.98 7.23
CA ARG A 185 15.47 -9.67 7.26
C ARG A 185 15.15 -8.81 6.03
N ARG A 186 14.64 -9.40 4.96
CA ARG A 186 14.19 -8.72 3.74
C ARG A 186 12.71 -8.36 3.76
N ALA A 187 11.97 -8.92 4.70
CA ALA A 187 10.55 -8.67 4.84
C ALA A 187 10.29 -7.34 5.55
N GLU A 188 9.25 -6.67 5.13
CA GLU A 188 8.73 -5.44 5.74
C GLU A 188 7.32 -5.68 6.27
N ALA A 189 6.90 -4.88 7.24
CA ALA A 189 5.54 -4.95 7.76
C ALA A 189 4.52 -4.85 6.62
N GLY A 190 3.53 -5.73 6.60
CA GLY A 190 2.56 -5.86 5.51
C GLY A 190 2.95 -6.83 4.39
N ASP A 191 4.17 -7.39 4.41
CA ASP A 191 4.49 -8.52 3.53
C ASP A 191 3.76 -9.79 4.00
N LEU A 192 3.55 -10.72 3.08
CA LEU A 192 2.80 -11.94 3.31
C LEU A 192 3.74 -13.15 3.35
N LEU A 193 3.52 -14.08 4.29
CA LEU A 193 4.17 -15.38 4.31
C LEU A 193 3.26 -16.40 3.64
N PHE A 194 3.76 -17.11 2.64
CA PHE A 194 3.01 -18.19 2.01
C PHE A 194 3.60 -19.56 2.31
N PHE A 195 2.67 -20.50 2.56
CA PHE A 195 2.97 -21.91 2.72
C PHE A 195 2.14 -22.74 1.74
N ARG A 196 2.69 -23.91 1.35
CA ARG A 196 1.94 -24.89 0.58
C ARG A 196 2.00 -26.24 1.30
N GLN A 197 0.81 -26.77 1.60
CA GLN A 197 0.65 -28.08 2.21
C GLN A 197 0.22 -29.10 1.14
N PRO A 198 1.14 -29.82 0.50
CA PRO A 198 0.85 -30.65 -0.68
C PRO A 198 -0.12 -31.80 -0.41
N PHE A 199 -0.31 -32.14 0.87
CA PHE A 199 -1.25 -33.21 1.28
C PHE A 199 -2.69 -32.72 1.48
N VAL A 200 -2.90 -31.39 1.51
CA VAL A 200 -4.24 -30.79 1.58
C VAL A 200 -4.75 -30.62 0.15
N GLN A 201 -5.70 -31.45 -0.27
CA GLN A 201 -6.09 -31.51 -1.68
C GLN A 201 -6.90 -30.31 -2.15
N LYS A 202 -7.81 -29.78 -1.31
CA LYS A 202 -8.75 -28.74 -1.74
C LYS A 202 -8.16 -27.33 -1.65
N TYR A 203 -7.51 -27.01 -0.53
CA TYR A 203 -6.93 -25.68 -0.28
C TYR A 203 -5.49 -25.80 0.24
N PRO A 204 -4.52 -26.14 -0.63
CA PRO A 204 -3.16 -26.45 -0.19
C PRO A 204 -2.35 -25.21 0.21
N TYR A 205 -2.82 -24.02 -0.09
CA TYR A 205 -2.11 -22.78 0.22
C TYR A 205 -2.61 -22.16 1.52
N HIS A 206 -1.68 -21.59 2.27
CA HIS A 206 -1.95 -20.81 3.46
C HIS A 206 -1.16 -19.51 3.41
N VAL A 207 -1.75 -18.44 3.95
CA VAL A 207 -1.16 -17.12 3.99
C VAL A 207 -1.21 -16.55 5.40
N MET A 208 -0.13 -15.86 5.81
CA MET A 208 -0.02 -15.12 7.05
C MET A 208 0.44 -13.70 6.75
N VAL A 209 0.06 -12.73 7.57
CA VAL A 209 0.51 -11.33 7.46
C VAL A 209 1.69 -11.11 8.38
N PHE A 210 2.79 -10.60 7.85
CA PHE A 210 3.95 -10.18 8.61
C PHE A 210 3.69 -8.78 9.19
N LEU A 211 3.63 -8.68 10.49
CA LEU A 211 3.39 -7.42 11.18
C LEU A 211 4.67 -6.59 11.39
N GLY A 212 5.85 -7.22 11.19
CA GLY A 212 7.11 -6.61 11.58
C GLY A 212 7.24 -6.53 13.10
N ARG A 213 7.90 -5.49 13.60
CA ARG A 213 8.06 -5.26 15.04
C ARG A 213 6.74 -4.85 15.67
N ALA A 214 6.51 -5.30 16.89
CA ALA A 214 5.35 -4.90 17.67
C ALA A 214 5.25 -3.37 17.80
N ARG A 215 4.02 -2.87 17.82
CA ARG A 215 3.73 -1.44 18.01
C ARG A 215 3.75 -1.04 19.48
N SER A 216 3.58 -1.97 20.40
CA SER A 216 3.62 -1.72 21.84
C SER A 216 5.02 -2.02 22.39
N ASP A 217 5.52 -1.14 23.26
CA ASP A 217 6.82 -1.29 23.93
C ASP A 217 6.89 -2.54 24.83
N ASP A 218 5.74 -3.03 25.32
CA ASP A 218 5.62 -4.20 26.19
C ASP A 218 5.95 -5.53 25.48
N GLU A 219 5.86 -5.58 24.14
CA GLU A 219 6.10 -6.79 23.37
C GLU A 219 7.55 -6.96 22.91
N GLY A 220 8.40 -5.95 23.17
CA GLY A 220 9.82 -5.94 22.84
C GLY A 220 10.11 -5.82 21.33
N ALA A 221 11.40 -5.91 20.95
CA ALA A 221 11.85 -5.79 19.56
C ALA A 221 11.64 -7.07 18.72
N ALA A 222 10.56 -7.81 18.96
CA ALA A 222 10.29 -9.07 18.26
C ALA A 222 9.43 -8.83 17.01
N ASP A 223 9.69 -9.60 15.95
CA ASP A 223 8.85 -9.66 14.77
C ASP A 223 7.63 -10.56 15.02
N TRP A 224 6.48 -10.13 14.53
CA TRP A 224 5.21 -10.82 14.71
C TRP A 224 4.55 -11.17 13.38
N VAL A 225 3.72 -12.18 13.43
CA VAL A 225 2.82 -12.57 12.35
C VAL A 225 1.40 -12.76 12.89
N VAL A 226 0.41 -12.46 12.05
CA VAL A 226 -0.99 -12.74 12.32
C VAL A 226 -1.58 -13.56 11.18
N TYR A 227 -2.43 -14.52 11.50
CA TYR A 227 -3.09 -15.37 10.52
C TYR A 227 -4.37 -15.99 11.07
N HIS A 228 -5.30 -16.33 10.18
CA HIS A 228 -6.43 -17.17 10.52
C HIS A 228 -6.04 -18.63 10.26
N THR A 229 -6.38 -19.54 11.17
CA THR A 229 -5.97 -20.97 11.08
C THR A 229 -6.59 -21.70 9.90
N GLY A 230 -7.60 -21.14 9.27
CA GLY A 230 -8.43 -21.74 8.23
C GLY A 230 -9.71 -22.30 8.82
N ALA A 231 -10.78 -22.32 8.03
CA ALA A 231 -12.06 -22.90 8.42
C ALA A 231 -12.06 -24.38 8.03
N ALA A 232 -12.26 -25.26 9.00
CA ALA A 232 -12.67 -26.65 8.78
C ALA A 232 -14.21 -26.74 8.83
N PRO A 233 -14.84 -27.76 8.23
CA PRO A 233 -16.31 -27.87 8.21
C PRO A 233 -16.96 -27.86 9.60
N GLU A 234 -16.22 -28.29 10.63
CA GLU A 234 -16.70 -28.42 12.01
C GLU A 234 -16.10 -27.37 12.97
N ASP A 235 -15.12 -26.59 12.48
CA ASP A 235 -14.41 -25.56 13.24
C ASP A 235 -14.18 -24.34 12.33
N GLY A 236 -14.80 -23.22 12.67
CA GLY A 236 -14.66 -21.96 11.94
C GLY A 236 -13.24 -21.43 11.90
N GLY A 237 -12.33 -22.04 12.66
CA GLY A 237 -10.97 -21.56 12.85
C GLY A 237 -10.90 -20.32 13.77
N GLU A 238 -9.71 -19.81 13.95
CA GLU A 238 -9.46 -18.65 14.80
C GLU A 238 -8.32 -17.79 14.25
N VAL A 239 -8.28 -16.51 14.62
CA VAL A 239 -7.15 -15.64 14.35
C VAL A 239 -6.08 -15.84 15.42
N ARG A 240 -4.84 -16.05 15.00
CA ARG A 240 -3.67 -16.19 15.87
C ARG A 240 -2.64 -15.11 15.59
N LYS A 241 -2.03 -14.59 16.64
CA LYS A 241 -0.87 -13.69 16.60
C LYS A 241 0.29 -14.38 17.31
N VAL A 242 1.42 -14.58 16.63
CA VAL A 242 2.58 -15.27 17.19
C VAL A 242 3.88 -14.56 16.82
N ARG A 243 4.89 -14.68 17.67
CA ARG A 243 6.24 -14.21 17.32
C ARG A 243 6.80 -15.06 16.18
N LEU A 244 7.45 -14.42 15.21
CA LEU A 244 8.11 -15.13 14.10
C LEU A 244 9.12 -16.16 14.61
N SER A 245 9.83 -15.85 15.70
CA SER A 245 10.77 -16.78 16.34
C SER A 245 10.09 -18.00 16.97
N VAL A 246 8.83 -17.90 17.39
CA VAL A 246 8.02 -19.02 17.88
C VAL A 246 7.56 -19.87 16.69
N LEU A 247 7.09 -19.23 15.61
CA LEU A 247 6.70 -19.92 14.38
C LEU A 247 7.90 -20.66 13.76
N ALA A 248 9.11 -20.09 13.83
CA ALA A 248 10.34 -20.74 13.36
C ALA A 248 10.66 -22.04 14.12
N ARG A 249 10.09 -22.24 15.31
CA ARG A 249 10.22 -23.44 16.14
C ARG A 249 8.91 -24.23 16.22
N HIS A 250 7.97 -23.99 15.31
CA HIS A 250 6.69 -24.70 15.30
C HIS A 250 6.92 -26.22 15.39
N PRO A 251 6.15 -26.97 16.22
CA PRO A 251 6.34 -28.42 16.41
C PRO A 251 6.26 -29.18 15.08
N ASP A 252 5.31 -28.85 14.22
CA ASP A 252 5.28 -29.36 12.84
C ASP A 252 6.24 -28.52 11.95
N PRO A 253 7.34 -29.12 11.45
CA PRO A 253 8.33 -28.41 10.65
C PRO A 253 7.79 -27.85 9.34
N ARG A 254 6.64 -28.33 8.85
CA ARG A 254 5.98 -27.80 7.64
C ARG A 254 5.56 -26.35 7.77
N TRP A 255 5.31 -25.87 8.99
CA TRP A 255 4.90 -24.50 9.28
C TRP A 255 6.06 -23.57 9.65
N ARG A 256 7.31 -24.04 9.63
CA ARG A 256 8.46 -23.21 9.97
C ARG A 256 8.84 -22.32 8.77
N PRO A 257 8.90 -20.99 8.94
CA PRO A 257 9.37 -20.06 7.89
C PRO A 257 10.90 -20.12 7.80
N ALA A 258 11.42 -21.24 7.33
CA ALA A 258 12.84 -21.52 7.20
C ALA A 258 13.23 -21.77 5.74
N GLU A 259 14.42 -21.35 5.34
CA GLU A 259 14.90 -21.46 3.96
C GLU A 259 14.87 -22.90 3.42
N GLY A 260 15.25 -23.86 4.25
CA GLY A 260 15.23 -25.29 3.89
C GLY A 260 13.84 -25.96 3.89
N ASN A 261 12.80 -25.28 4.36
CA ASN A 261 11.44 -25.84 4.40
C ASN A 261 10.77 -25.74 3.02
N LYS A 262 10.59 -26.84 2.32
CA LYS A 262 9.94 -26.86 1.00
C LYS A 262 8.47 -26.40 1.01
N ASN A 263 7.81 -26.46 2.16
CA ASN A 263 6.44 -25.99 2.33
C ASN A 263 6.34 -24.47 2.50
N PHE A 264 7.39 -23.82 3.00
CA PHE A 264 7.47 -22.38 3.07
C PHE A 264 7.85 -21.80 1.71
N LEU A 265 6.96 -21.04 1.09
CA LEU A 265 7.20 -20.46 -0.23
C LEU A 265 7.99 -19.16 -0.15
N GLY A 266 7.99 -18.49 1.01
CA GLY A 266 8.72 -17.25 1.25
C GLY A 266 7.84 -16.09 1.66
N PHE A 267 8.47 -14.92 1.74
CA PHE A 267 7.82 -13.62 1.93
C PHE A 267 7.49 -13.01 0.58
N TYR A 268 6.33 -12.39 0.49
CA TYR A 268 5.80 -11.78 -0.73
C TYR A 268 5.26 -10.39 -0.40
N ARG A 269 5.51 -9.42 -1.27
CA ARG A 269 5.00 -8.06 -1.17
C ARG A 269 3.78 -7.90 -2.04
N LEU A 270 2.78 -7.17 -1.56
CA LEU A 270 1.60 -6.84 -2.34
C LEU A 270 1.99 -5.92 -3.50
N LYS A 271 1.53 -6.20 -4.71
CA LYS A 271 1.82 -5.43 -5.92
C LYS A 271 1.31 -3.99 -5.86
N ILE A 272 0.22 -3.73 -5.16
CA ILE A 272 -0.25 -2.36 -4.91
C ILE A 272 0.82 -1.45 -4.28
N LEU A 273 1.88 -1.99 -3.71
CA LEU A 273 2.99 -1.27 -3.06
C LEU A 273 4.19 -1.03 -3.98
N GLU A 274 4.07 -1.25 -5.28
CA GLU A 274 5.17 -1.08 -6.26
C GLU A 274 5.26 0.30 -6.89
#